data_2a134631e1103988402c1126b7ef6347
#
_entry.id   2a134631e1103988402c1126b7ef6347
#
_cell.length_a   1.000
_cell.length_b   1.000
_cell.length_c   1.000
_cell.angle_alpha   90.00
_cell.angle_beta   90.00
_cell.angle_gamma   90.00
#
_symmetry.space_group_name_H-M   'P 1'
#
loop_
_entity.id
_entity.type
_entity.pdbx_description
1 polymer ?
#
loop_
_entity_poly.entity_id
_entity_poly.type
_entity_poly.pdbx_seq_one_letter_code
_entity_poly.pdbx_strand_id
1 'polypeptide(L)'
;MKKVLYVTTVSRTINAFLVPHIEMLLKEGYEVQCACSIDKPVNKGLLEKGVKIYGIPFSRNPLGLGNIKAFKELVNIQKRENFDIVHVHTPIASIYGRLLKLRFKKLKTIYTAHGYHFLKGGSKLGWIMYYPIEKIMAKLTDTTININSEDYEITKNKLKPKNCYLLNGVGLDLNQYKKLSKEEIVNKKKELGLKENDFVVLMIAELNENKNQIQLIKAMEVLKDKYPEIKAICVGEGDKLLELQGEVKNRGLKDKVTFLGFRNDINELINICNIGVLLSYREGLPRNLMELMACGKKVIATNIRGCRDIVVDETVGEIVEVGDYEATAKAIENQYLYGDNQFIISKEIEKYDVKTINEGLRLIYKELEEGGYYHKEGYAYSANE
;
A
#
# COMPACT_ATOMS: atom_id res chain seq x y z
N MET A 1 -23.12 -8.13 21.01
CA MET A 1 -21.78 -7.99 20.42
C MET A 1 -21.93 -8.32 18.94
N LYS A 2 -21.54 -7.42 18.02
CA LYS A 2 -21.63 -7.68 16.58
C LYS A 2 -20.44 -8.47 16.10
N LYS A 3 -20.71 -9.36 15.15
CA LYS A 3 -19.69 -10.27 14.59
C LYS A 3 -19.24 -9.78 13.22
N VAL A 4 -17.93 -9.67 13.02
CA VAL A 4 -17.30 -9.22 11.79
C VAL A 4 -16.43 -10.32 11.20
N LEU A 5 -16.60 -10.62 9.92
CA LEU A 5 -15.73 -11.50 9.17
C LEU A 5 -14.83 -10.68 8.22
N TYR A 6 -13.55 -10.64 8.47
CA TYR A 6 -12.55 -10.14 7.52
C TYR A 6 -12.23 -11.20 6.48
N VAL A 7 -12.30 -10.84 5.19
CA VAL A 7 -12.02 -11.79 4.10
C VAL A 7 -10.91 -11.24 3.20
N THR A 8 -9.83 -11.99 3.05
CA THR A 8 -8.71 -11.68 2.16
C THR A 8 -8.35 -12.89 1.31
N THR A 9 -7.66 -12.70 0.19
CA THR A 9 -7.20 -13.82 -0.63
C THR A 9 -6.15 -14.66 0.11
N VAL A 10 -5.20 -14.00 0.80
CA VAL A 10 -4.07 -14.65 1.49
C VAL A 10 -3.81 -14.05 2.86
N SER A 11 -3.27 -14.86 3.80
CA SER A 11 -3.01 -14.47 5.18
C SER A 11 -1.94 -13.36 5.31
N ARG A 12 -0.98 -13.29 4.40
CA ARG A 12 0.03 -12.20 4.42
C ARG A 12 -0.58 -10.79 4.31
N THR A 13 -1.76 -10.65 3.68
CA THR A 13 -2.49 -9.37 3.61
C THR A 13 -2.97 -8.94 5.00
N ILE A 14 -3.46 -9.89 5.80
CA ILE A 14 -3.86 -9.64 7.19
C ILE A 14 -2.65 -9.17 8.00
N ASN A 15 -1.55 -9.92 7.93
CA ASN A 15 -0.33 -9.63 8.69
C ASN A 15 0.28 -8.26 8.34
N ALA A 16 0.30 -7.91 7.05
CA ALA A 16 0.95 -6.70 6.59
C ALA A 16 0.14 -5.41 6.85
N PHE A 17 -1.21 -5.52 6.84
CA PHE A 17 -2.04 -4.32 6.73
C PHE A 17 -3.22 -4.26 7.70
N LEU A 18 -3.76 -5.38 8.16
CA LEU A 18 -5.07 -5.39 8.79
C LEU A 18 -5.03 -5.64 10.31
N VAL A 19 -3.88 -6.02 10.86
CA VAL A 19 -3.73 -6.27 12.31
C VAL A 19 -4.21 -5.07 13.13
N PRO A 20 -3.78 -3.82 12.88
CA PRO A 20 -4.22 -2.67 13.68
C PRO A 20 -5.73 -2.40 13.58
N HIS A 21 -6.33 -2.64 12.41
CA HIS A 21 -7.77 -2.47 12.19
C HIS A 21 -8.59 -3.51 12.98
N ILE A 22 -8.14 -4.76 12.94
CA ILE A 22 -8.78 -5.85 13.69
C ILE A 22 -8.69 -5.59 15.20
N GLU A 23 -7.50 -5.19 15.68
CA GLU A 23 -7.29 -4.85 17.08
C GLU A 23 -8.15 -3.67 17.56
N MET A 24 -8.32 -2.66 16.70
CA MET A 24 -9.22 -1.54 16.97
C MET A 24 -10.66 -2.04 17.13
N LEU A 25 -11.16 -2.86 16.22
CA LEU A 25 -12.53 -3.38 16.30
C LEU A 25 -12.75 -4.28 17.52
N LEU A 26 -11.76 -5.09 17.89
CA LEU A 26 -11.82 -5.88 19.15
C LEU A 26 -11.94 -4.97 20.38
N LYS A 27 -11.22 -3.84 20.42
CA LYS A 27 -11.32 -2.84 21.50
C LYS A 27 -12.68 -2.14 21.53
N GLU A 28 -13.30 -1.92 20.34
CA GLU A 28 -14.66 -1.37 20.22
C GLU A 28 -15.75 -2.41 20.55
N GLY A 29 -15.40 -3.62 20.96
CA GLY A 29 -16.33 -4.65 21.39
C GLY A 29 -16.94 -5.51 20.28
N TYR A 30 -16.34 -5.52 19.08
CA TYR A 30 -16.71 -6.46 18.03
C TYR A 30 -16.07 -7.83 18.26
N GLU A 31 -16.77 -8.90 17.89
CA GLU A 31 -16.15 -10.21 17.68
C GLU A 31 -15.62 -10.27 16.25
N VAL A 32 -14.30 -10.31 16.07
CA VAL A 32 -13.68 -10.32 14.75
C VAL A 32 -13.07 -11.68 14.46
N GLN A 33 -13.35 -12.22 13.27
CA GLN A 33 -12.77 -13.46 12.75
C GLN A 33 -12.29 -13.22 11.31
N CYS A 34 -11.41 -14.10 10.81
CA CYS A 34 -10.80 -13.92 9.49
C CYS A 34 -10.99 -15.18 8.62
N ALA A 35 -11.11 -14.99 7.31
CA ALA A 35 -11.14 -16.06 6.32
C ALA A 35 -10.18 -15.75 5.16
N CYS A 36 -9.23 -16.64 4.89
CA CYS A 36 -8.21 -16.47 3.86
C CYS A 36 -7.54 -17.80 3.48
N SER A 37 -6.80 -17.82 2.36
CA SER A 37 -5.81 -18.88 2.12
C SER A 37 -4.57 -18.62 3.00
N ILE A 38 -4.16 -19.63 3.77
CA ILE A 38 -3.02 -19.51 4.71
C ILE A 38 -1.72 -19.79 3.95
N ASP A 39 -1.10 -18.72 3.42
CA ASP A 39 0.18 -18.78 2.71
C ASP A 39 1.38 -18.46 3.62
N LYS A 40 1.14 -17.82 4.76
CA LYS A 40 2.09 -17.55 5.84
C LYS A 40 1.37 -17.72 7.19
N PRO A 41 2.08 -18.07 8.27
CA PRO A 41 1.51 -18.06 9.61
C PRO A 41 0.84 -16.73 9.92
N VAL A 42 -0.37 -16.78 10.49
CA VAL A 42 -1.07 -15.57 10.89
C VAL A 42 -0.45 -14.99 12.16
N ASN A 43 -0.54 -13.68 12.30
CA ASN A 43 -0.01 -12.92 13.45
C ASN A 43 -0.46 -13.55 14.78
N LYS A 44 0.52 -13.93 15.62
CA LYS A 44 0.28 -14.59 16.90
C LYS A 44 -0.56 -13.75 17.85
N GLY A 45 -0.33 -12.42 17.89
CA GLY A 45 -1.08 -11.51 18.74
C GLY A 45 -2.58 -11.49 18.45
N LEU A 46 -3.01 -11.70 17.20
CA LEU A 46 -4.43 -11.85 16.87
C LEU A 46 -4.99 -13.18 17.40
N LEU A 47 -4.23 -14.26 17.27
CA LEU A 47 -4.66 -15.60 17.77
C LEU A 47 -4.79 -15.60 19.30
N GLU A 48 -3.86 -14.97 20.01
CA GLU A 48 -3.89 -14.81 21.47
C GLU A 48 -5.07 -13.96 21.95
N LYS A 49 -5.56 -13.04 21.11
CA LYS A 49 -6.77 -12.23 21.37
C LYS A 49 -8.06 -12.98 20.98
N GLY A 50 -7.99 -14.25 20.60
CA GLY A 50 -9.14 -15.09 20.28
C GLY A 50 -9.68 -14.92 18.86
N VAL A 51 -8.95 -14.26 17.96
CA VAL A 51 -9.34 -14.15 16.55
C VAL A 51 -9.21 -15.52 15.86
N LYS A 52 -10.33 -16.08 15.44
CA LYS A 52 -10.37 -17.33 14.72
C LYS A 52 -10.08 -17.14 13.23
N ILE A 53 -9.25 -18.00 12.67
CA ILE A 53 -8.88 -17.97 11.26
C ILE A 53 -9.45 -19.18 10.53
N TYR A 54 -10.27 -18.93 9.52
CA TYR A 54 -10.77 -19.94 8.62
C TYR A 54 -9.85 -20.06 7.40
N GLY A 55 -9.16 -21.19 7.29
CA GLY A 55 -8.36 -21.52 6.11
C GLY A 55 -9.27 -21.90 4.95
N ILE A 56 -9.38 -21.08 3.94
CA ILE A 56 -10.23 -21.29 2.75
C ILE A 56 -9.37 -21.21 1.48
N PRO A 57 -9.65 -22.06 0.46
CA PRO A 57 -8.74 -22.25 -0.67
C PRO A 57 -8.90 -21.17 -1.77
N PHE A 58 -8.73 -19.89 -1.42
CA PHE A 58 -8.70 -18.84 -2.42
C PHE A 58 -7.47 -18.96 -3.32
N SER A 59 -7.69 -18.77 -4.62
CA SER A 59 -6.66 -18.68 -5.63
C SER A 59 -6.55 -17.25 -6.15
N ARG A 60 -5.32 -16.80 -6.45
CA ARG A 60 -5.09 -15.52 -7.14
C ARG A 60 -5.54 -15.54 -8.61
N ASN A 61 -5.69 -16.73 -9.20
CA ASN A 61 -6.28 -16.87 -10.54
C ASN A 61 -7.80 -16.68 -10.45
N PRO A 62 -8.41 -15.67 -11.10
CA PRO A 62 -9.85 -15.44 -11.07
C PRO A 62 -10.69 -16.62 -11.53
N LEU A 63 -10.18 -17.41 -12.48
CA LEU A 63 -10.84 -18.61 -13.04
C LEU A 63 -10.51 -19.90 -12.29
N GLY A 64 -9.79 -19.81 -11.18
CA GLY A 64 -9.38 -20.98 -10.39
C GLY A 64 -10.59 -21.67 -9.74
N LEU A 65 -10.74 -22.98 -9.94
CA LEU A 65 -11.80 -23.80 -9.33
C LEU A 65 -11.81 -23.73 -7.79
N GLY A 66 -10.66 -23.47 -7.18
CA GLY A 66 -10.53 -23.22 -5.73
C GLY A 66 -11.43 -22.09 -5.24
N ASN A 67 -11.69 -21.07 -6.05
CA ASN A 67 -12.53 -19.94 -5.66
C ASN A 67 -14.01 -20.34 -5.50
N ILE A 68 -14.50 -21.31 -6.29
CA ILE A 68 -15.87 -21.85 -6.13
C ILE A 68 -15.97 -22.63 -4.82
N LYS A 69 -14.94 -23.43 -4.49
CA LYS A 69 -14.86 -24.14 -3.20
C LYS A 69 -14.80 -23.14 -2.04
N ALA A 70 -13.95 -22.11 -2.17
CA ALA A 70 -13.84 -21.03 -1.19
C ALA A 70 -15.19 -20.35 -0.93
N PHE A 71 -15.97 -20.07 -1.98
CA PHE A 71 -17.31 -19.49 -1.83
C PHE A 71 -18.27 -20.42 -1.07
N LYS A 72 -18.28 -21.73 -1.38
CA LYS A 72 -19.11 -22.72 -0.64
C LYS A 72 -18.72 -22.76 0.84
N GLU A 73 -17.43 -22.69 1.15
CA GLU A 73 -16.93 -22.65 2.53
C GLU A 73 -17.35 -21.35 3.23
N LEU A 74 -17.23 -20.18 2.57
CA LEU A 74 -17.74 -18.91 3.11
C LEU A 74 -19.25 -18.97 3.43
N VAL A 75 -20.05 -19.56 2.55
CA VAL A 75 -21.50 -19.75 2.79
C VAL A 75 -21.72 -20.61 4.03
N ASN A 76 -20.96 -21.70 4.20
CA ASN A 76 -21.11 -22.59 5.36
C ASN A 76 -20.65 -21.90 6.65
N ILE A 77 -19.55 -21.14 6.61
CA ILE A 77 -19.07 -20.32 7.72
C ILE A 77 -20.14 -19.31 8.12
N GLN A 78 -20.69 -18.57 7.15
CA GLN A 78 -21.78 -17.60 7.42
C GLN A 78 -23.03 -18.24 8.04
N LYS A 79 -23.43 -19.41 7.57
CA LYS A 79 -24.58 -20.14 8.14
C LYS A 79 -24.36 -20.54 9.59
N ARG A 80 -23.13 -20.95 9.94
CA ARG A 80 -22.78 -21.44 11.29
C ARG A 80 -22.58 -20.32 12.27
N GLU A 81 -21.83 -19.29 11.87
CA GLU A 81 -21.37 -18.22 12.76
C GLU A 81 -22.29 -17.00 12.78
N ASN A 82 -23.10 -16.80 11.73
CA ASN A 82 -24.06 -15.71 11.57
C ASN A 82 -23.43 -14.32 11.79
N PHE A 83 -22.42 -13.98 10.99
CA PHE A 83 -21.78 -12.66 11.02
C PHE A 83 -22.77 -11.56 10.62
N ASP A 84 -22.68 -10.41 11.30
CA ASP A 84 -23.46 -9.21 10.99
C ASP A 84 -22.84 -8.42 9.84
N ILE A 85 -21.49 -8.41 9.78
CA ILE A 85 -20.70 -7.64 8.81
C ILE A 85 -19.66 -8.57 8.17
N VAL A 86 -19.52 -8.48 6.85
CA VAL A 86 -18.36 -9.01 6.12
C VAL A 86 -17.57 -7.86 5.54
N HIS A 87 -16.29 -7.75 5.95
CA HIS A 87 -15.35 -6.76 5.44
C HIS A 87 -14.34 -7.43 4.52
N VAL A 88 -14.43 -7.14 3.24
CA VAL A 88 -13.63 -7.80 2.21
C VAL A 88 -12.51 -6.91 1.70
N HIS A 89 -11.36 -7.53 1.46
CA HIS A 89 -10.17 -6.92 0.87
C HIS A 89 -9.68 -7.80 -0.28
N THR A 90 -8.84 -7.25 -1.15
CA THR A 90 -8.28 -7.94 -2.32
C THR A 90 -9.32 -8.31 -3.38
N PRO A 91 -9.00 -8.24 -4.67
CA PRO A 91 -9.99 -8.35 -5.75
C PRO A 91 -10.79 -9.65 -5.72
N ILE A 92 -10.12 -10.81 -5.60
CA ILE A 92 -10.80 -12.12 -5.67
C ILE A 92 -11.68 -12.34 -4.44
N ALA A 93 -11.12 -12.20 -3.24
CA ALA A 93 -11.88 -12.41 -2.00
C ALA A 93 -13.07 -11.44 -1.90
N SER A 94 -12.92 -10.22 -2.43
CA SER A 94 -13.99 -9.21 -2.40
C SER A 94 -15.21 -9.63 -3.23
N ILE A 95 -15.02 -10.26 -4.38
CA ILE A 95 -16.12 -10.76 -5.20
C ILE A 95 -16.95 -11.78 -4.41
N TYR A 96 -16.28 -12.83 -3.91
CA TYR A 96 -16.98 -13.93 -3.24
C TYR A 96 -17.56 -13.54 -1.89
N GLY A 97 -16.90 -12.68 -1.13
CA GLY A 97 -17.45 -12.14 0.12
C GLY A 97 -18.70 -11.29 -0.09
N ARG A 98 -18.72 -10.43 -1.11
CA ARG A 98 -19.90 -9.61 -1.47
C ARG A 98 -21.06 -10.45 -2.00
N LEU A 99 -20.79 -11.56 -2.71
CA LEU A 99 -21.82 -12.50 -3.18
C LEU A 99 -22.60 -13.15 -2.04
N LEU A 100 -22.08 -13.23 -0.82
CA LEU A 100 -22.81 -13.71 0.34
C LEU A 100 -24.13 -12.96 0.55
N LYS A 101 -24.17 -11.67 0.20
CA LYS A 101 -25.38 -10.83 0.33
C LYS A 101 -26.57 -11.31 -0.51
N LEU A 102 -26.31 -12.03 -1.60
CA LEU A 102 -27.42 -12.61 -2.39
C LEU A 102 -28.24 -13.62 -1.58
N ARG A 103 -27.59 -14.36 -0.68
CA ARG A 103 -28.23 -15.36 0.17
C ARG A 103 -28.60 -14.83 1.56
N PHE A 104 -27.76 -13.94 2.11
CA PHE A 104 -27.89 -13.40 3.47
C PHE A 104 -28.21 -11.91 3.39
N LYS A 105 -29.49 -11.57 3.17
CA LYS A 105 -29.95 -10.18 2.88
C LYS A 105 -29.66 -9.18 4.00
N LYS A 106 -29.61 -9.65 5.27
CA LYS A 106 -29.33 -8.81 6.43
C LYS A 106 -27.83 -8.56 6.64
N LEU A 107 -26.96 -9.38 6.02
CA LEU A 107 -25.51 -9.24 6.11
C LEU A 107 -25.08 -7.88 5.53
N LYS A 108 -24.36 -7.09 6.31
CA LYS A 108 -23.74 -5.84 5.83
C LYS A 108 -22.41 -6.14 5.16
N THR A 109 -22.10 -5.44 4.07
CA THR A 109 -20.89 -5.67 3.30
C THR A 109 -20.05 -4.39 3.21
N ILE A 110 -18.79 -4.48 3.63
CA ILE A 110 -17.77 -3.43 3.46
C ILE A 110 -16.73 -3.96 2.47
N TYR A 111 -16.32 -3.14 1.52
CA TYR A 111 -15.21 -3.42 0.62
C TYR A 111 -14.16 -2.33 0.70
N THR A 112 -12.93 -2.66 1.14
CA THR A 112 -11.78 -1.78 1.02
C THR A 112 -11.02 -2.10 -0.27
N ALA A 113 -11.06 -1.17 -1.22
CA ALA A 113 -10.38 -1.25 -2.51
C ALA A 113 -8.95 -0.71 -2.36
N HIS A 114 -7.96 -1.61 -2.47
CA HIS A 114 -6.53 -1.26 -2.40
C HIS A 114 -5.93 -0.84 -3.76
N GLY A 115 -6.77 -0.50 -4.71
CA GLY A 115 -6.43 -0.09 -6.07
C GLY A 115 -7.14 -0.92 -7.12
N TYR A 116 -7.99 -0.29 -7.94
CA TYR A 116 -8.67 -0.97 -9.02
C TYR A 116 -7.69 -1.37 -10.15
N HIS A 117 -8.04 -2.45 -10.88
CA HIS A 117 -7.30 -2.89 -12.07
C HIS A 117 -7.67 -2.10 -13.33
N PHE A 118 -8.55 -1.11 -13.21
CA PHE A 118 -8.93 -0.13 -14.21
C PHE A 118 -8.71 1.27 -13.63
N LEU A 119 -7.94 2.09 -14.33
CA LEU A 119 -7.51 3.41 -13.87
C LEU A 119 -7.48 4.38 -15.06
N LYS A 120 -7.48 5.66 -14.79
CA LYS A 120 -7.39 6.71 -15.82
C LYS A 120 -6.05 6.58 -16.54
N GLY A 121 -6.08 6.53 -17.86
CA GLY A 121 -4.87 6.30 -18.67
C GLY A 121 -4.36 4.85 -18.70
N GLY A 122 -4.98 3.93 -17.96
CA GLY A 122 -4.63 2.52 -17.97
C GLY A 122 -5.15 1.75 -19.18
N SER A 123 -4.83 0.44 -19.26
CA SER A 123 -5.18 -0.40 -20.40
C SER A 123 -6.70 -0.50 -20.61
N LYS A 124 -7.16 -0.42 -21.86
CA LYS A 124 -8.58 -0.67 -22.21
C LYS A 124 -9.05 -2.05 -21.76
N LEU A 125 -8.17 -3.05 -21.74
CA LEU A 125 -8.48 -4.40 -21.29
C LEU A 125 -8.85 -4.42 -19.79
N GLY A 126 -8.16 -3.65 -18.96
CA GLY A 126 -8.51 -3.50 -17.55
C GLY A 126 -9.95 -2.98 -17.35
N TRP A 127 -10.33 -1.98 -18.13
CA TRP A 127 -11.69 -1.42 -18.12
C TRP A 127 -12.74 -2.43 -18.60
N ILE A 128 -12.47 -3.18 -19.67
CA ILE A 128 -13.40 -4.17 -20.23
C ILE A 128 -13.60 -5.37 -19.28
N MET A 129 -12.52 -5.84 -18.64
CA MET A 129 -12.57 -7.04 -17.80
C MET A 129 -13.04 -6.77 -16.36
N TYR A 130 -12.49 -5.74 -15.70
CA TYR A 130 -12.71 -5.55 -14.26
C TYR A 130 -13.82 -4.57 -13.93
N TYR A 131 -14.02 -3.53 -14.72
CA TYR A 131 -15.04 -2.51 -14.43
C TYR A 131 -16.49 -3.08 -14.40
N PRO A 132 -16.93 -3.93 -15.36
CA PRO A 132 -18.29 -4.49 -15.31
C PRO A 132 -18.49 -5.36 -14.04
N ILE A 133 -17.48 -6.11 -13.64
CA ILE A 133 -17.54 -6.94 -12.43
C ILE A 133 -17.72 -6.04 -11.21
N GLU A 134 -16.87 -5.02 -11.05
CA GLU A 134 -16.97 -4.09 -9.91
C GLU A 134 -18.28 -3.30 -9.94
N LYS A 135 -18.81 -2.94 -11.11
CA LYS A 135 -20.12 -2.28 -11.25
C LYS A 135 -21.27 -3.14 -10.77
N ILE A 136 -21.23 -4.45 -11.03
CA ILE A 136 -22.23 -5.40 -10.51
C ILE A 136 -22.05 -5.58 -9.01
N MET A 137 -20.81 -5.79 -8.55
CA MET A 137 -20.51 -6.01 -7.14
C MET A 137 -20.83 -4.78 -6.27
N ALA A 138 -20.73 -3.57 -6.80
CA ALA A 138 -21.11 -2.35 -6.09
C ALA A 138 -22.58 -2.36 -5.63
N LYS A 139 -23.47 -3.01 -6.38
CA LYS A 139 -24.88 -3.19 -5.99
C LYS A 139 -25.07 -4.12 -4.78
N LEU A 140 -24.08 -4.96 -4.49
CA LEU A 140 -24.05 -5.87 -3.36
C LEU A 140 -23.21 -5.33 -2.20
N THR A 141 -22.74 -4.07 -2.31
CA THR A 141 -21.83 -3.44 -1.34
C THR A 141 -22.57 -2.34 -0.59
N ASP A 142 -22.66 -2.44 0.73
CA ASP A 142 -23.23 -1.37 1.55
C ASP A 142 -22.26 -0.19 1.67
N THR A 143 -20.97 -0.50 1.82
CA THR A 143 -19.93 0.52 1.98
C THR A 143 -18.69 0.16 1.20
N THR A 144 -18.21 1.06 0.34
CA THR A 144 -16.90 0.97 -0.31
C THR A 144 -15.95 1.99 0.30
N ILE A 145 -14.77 1.55 0.69
CA ILE A 145 -13.67 2.38 1.17
C ILE A 145 -12.59 2.37 0.09
N ASN A 146 -12.20 3.51 -0.43
CA ASN A 146 -11.10 3.69 -1.35
C ASN A 146 -9.91 4.28 -0.59
N ILE A 147 -8.70 3.95 -1.02
CA ILE A 147 -7.47 4.41 -0.37
C ILE A 147 -6.74 5.51 -1.16
N ASN A 148 -7.25 5.90 -2.31
CA ASN A 148 -6.74 6.98 -3.14
C ASN A 148 -7.88 7.76 -3.80
N SER A 149 -7.61 8.99 -4.18
CA SER A 149 -8.60 9.94 -4.72
C SER A 149 -9.17 9.48 -6.06
N GLU A 150 -8.34 8.95 -6.97
CA GLU A 150 -8.79 8.52 -8.31
C GLU A 150 -9.81 7.37 -8.24
N ASP A 151 -9.55 6.36 -7.42
CA ASP A 151 -10.48 5.24 -7.22
C ASP A 151 -11.75 5.70 -6.50
N TYR A 152 -11.64 6.64 -5.55
CA TYR A 152 -12.79 7.23 -4.89
C TYR A 152 -13.71 7.93 -5.90
N GLU A 153 -13.17 8.76 -6.79
CA GLU A 153 -13.94 9.43 -7.83
C GLU A 153 -14.60 8.44 -8.81
N ILE A 154 -13.89 7.38 -9.19
CA ILE A 154 -14.47 6.31 -10.01
C ILE A 154 -15.61 5.61 -9.25
N THR A 155 -15.42 5.32 -7.98
CA THR A 155 -16.43 4.64 -7.14
C THR A 155 -17.66 5.51 -7.00
N LYS A 156 -17.50 6.76 -6.60
CA LYS A 156 -18.57 7.73 -6.40
C LYS A 156 -19.38 7.98 -7.69
N ASN A 157 -18.68 8.23 -8.80
CA ASN A 157 -19.34 8.68 -10.03
C ASN A 157 -19.80 7.54 -10.95
N LYS A 158 -19.07 6.41 -10.98
CA LYS A 158 -19.32 5.33 -11.95
C LYS A 158 -19.85 4.05 -11.31
N LEU A 159 -19.30 3.58 -10.20
CA LEU A 159 -19.73 2.35 -9.55
C LEU A 159 -20.99 2.55 -8.72
N LYS A 160 -21.05 3.64 -7.95
CA LYS A 160 -22.21 4.09 -7.16
C LYS A 160 -22.70 3.02 -6.16
N PRO A 161 -21.87 2.57 -5.20
CA PRO A 161 -22.34 1.77 -4.07
C PRO A 161 -23.27 2.61 -3.18
N LYS A 162 -23.86 1.99 -2.15
CA LYS A 162 -24.71 2.69 -1.21
C LYS A 162 -23.95 3.79 -0.48
N ASN A 163 -22.78 3.47 0.07
CA ASN A 163 -21.89 4.43 0.74
C ASN A 163 -20.48 4.36 0.15
N CYS A 164 -19.80 5.49 0.08
CA CYS A 164 -18.45 5.59 -0.46
C CYS A 164 -17.60 6.53 0.40
N TYR A 165 -16.41 6.06 0.80
CA TYR A 165 -15.47 6.79 1.63
C TYR A 165 -14.07 6.78 1.03
N LEU A 166 -13.32 7.84 1.29
CA LEU A 166 -11.89 7.93 1.05
C LEU A 166 -11.17 7.87 2.41
N LEU A 167 -10.34 6.85 2.62
CA LEU A 167 -9.36 6.79 3.70
C LEU A 167 -7.96 6.79 3.12
N ASN A 168 -7.02 7.49 3.77
CA ASN A 168 -5.64 7.64 3.28
C ASN A 168 -4.80 6.38 3.57
N GLY A 169 -5.17 5.25 2.98
CA GLY A 169 -4.45 3.99 3.10
C GLY A 169 -4.91 3.09 4.23
N VAL A 170 -4.01 2.21 4.65
CA VAL A 170 -4.21 1.25 5.75
C VAL A 170 -3.57 1.70 7.05
N GLY A 171 -2.95 2.86 7.03
CA GLY A 171 -2.25 3.44 8.16
C GLY A 171 -0.80 2.96 8.31
N LEU A 172 0.01 3.85 8.85
CA LEU A 172 1.41 3.65 9.19
C LEU A 172 1.59 3.93 10.69
N ASP A 173 2.22 3.03 11.43
CA ASP A 173 2.60 3.34 12.81
C ASP A 173 3.81 4.30 12.79
N LEU A 174 3.54 5.59 12.91
CA LEU A 174 4.57 6.63 12.85
C LEU A 174 5.62 6.51 13.96
N ASN A 175 5.29 5.84 15.09
CA ASN A 175 6.25 5.63 16.18
C ASN A 175 7.40 4.68 15.81
N GLN A 176 7.25 3.89 14.75
CA GLN A 176 8.29 2.99 14.27
C GLN A 176 9.37 3.71 13.45
N TYR A 177 9.09 4.93 12.97
CA TYR A 177 9.98 5.72 12.13
C TYR A 177 10.66 6.81 12.94
N LYS A 178 11.87 6.50 13.43
CA LYS A 178 12.64 7.38 14.31
C LYS A 178 13.87 7.90 13.58
N LYS A 179 14.19 9.16 13.87
CA LYS A 179 15.46 9.75 13.43
C LYS A 179 16.62 9.09 14.16
N LEU A 180 17.62 8.63 13.42
CA LEU A 180 18.86 8.12 13.97
C LEU A 180 19.84 9.26 14.31
N SER A 181 20.74 9.00 15.24
CA SER A 181 21.88 9.89 15.52
C SER A 181 22.86 9.90 14.33
N LYS A 182 23.69 10.93 14.26
CA LYS A 182 24.73 11.02 13.24
C LYS A 182 25.68 9.82 13.26
N GLU A 183 26.03 9.34 14.45
CA GLU A 183 26.93 8.20 14.65
C GLU A 183 26.30 6.91 14.09
N GLU A 184 25.03 6.66 14.39
CA GLU A 184 24.29 5.49 13.85
C GLU A 184 24.22 5.54 12.33
N ILE A 185 23.95 6.72 11.73
CA ILE A 185 23.93 6.91 10.28
C ILE A 185 25.32 6.59 9.65
N VAL A 186 26.40 7.11 10.22
CA VAL A 186 27.78 6.86 9.74
C VAL A 186 28.12 5.39 9.84
N ASN A 187 27.82 4.75 10.97
CA ASN A 187 28.07 3.32 11.17
C ASN A 187 27.28 2.47 10.17
N LYS A 188 26.02 2.81 9.92
CA LYS A 188 25.17 2.10 8.95
C LYS A 188 25.65 2.28 7.51
N LYS A 189 26.07 3.48 7.13
CA LYS A 189 26.70 3.71 5.81
C LYS A 189 27.96 2.84 5.65
N LYS A 190 28.82 2.80 6.67
CA LYS A 190 30.05 1.98 6.66
C LYS A 190 29.74 0.49 6.55
N GLU A 191 28.74 -0.02 7.29
CA GLU A 191 28.27 -1.43 7.19
C GLU A 191 27.92 -1.80 5.74
N LEU A 192 27.32 -0.87 4.99
CA LEU A 192 26.90 -1.06 3.61
C LEU A 192 27.99 -0.72 2.57
N GLY A 193 29.22 -0.43 2.99
CA GLY A 193 30.33 -0.06 2.11
C GLY A 193 30.20 1.33 1.46
N LEU A 194 29.34 2.19 2.01
CA LEU A 194 29.15 3.57 1.57
C LEU A 194 30.17 4.50 2.26
N LYS A 195 30.54 5.57 1.57
CA LYS A 195 31.27 6.68 2.18
C LYS A 195 30.33 7.60 2.94
N GLU A 196 30.83 8.32 3.92
CA GLU A 196 30.03 9.28 4.69
C GLU A 196 29.35 10.32 3.79
N ASN A 197 30.08 10.81 2.79
CA ASN A 197 29.60 11.84 1.86
C ASN A 197 28.84 11.29 0.64
N ASP A 198 28.64 9.98 0.54
CA ASP A 198 27.82 9.43 -0.54
C ASP A 198 26.37 9.94 -0.43
N PHE A 199 25.84 10.41 -1.56
CA PHE A 199 24.43 10.77 -1.70
C PHE A 199 23.63 9.52 -2.08
N VAL A 200 22.78 9.08 -1.17
CA VAL A 200 22.08 7.80 -1.29
C VAL A 200 20.66 7.98 -1.79
N VAL A 201 20.37 7.40 -2.94
CA VAL A 201 19.03 7.26 -3.53
C VAL A 201 18.48 5.88 -3.16
N LEU A 202 17.38 5.84 -2.44
CA LEU A 202 16.82 4.58 -1.91
C LEU A 202 15.51 4.20 -2.61
N MET A 203 15.44 2.96 -3.11
CA MET A 203 14.22 2.38 -3.67
C MET A 203 13.84 1.11 -2.90
N ILE A 204 12.75 1.17 -2.13
CA ILE A 204 12.22 0.03 -1.36
C ILE A 204 11.04 -0.55 -2.14
N ALA A 205 11.25 -1.67 -2.84
CA ALA A 205 10.19 -2.28 -3.65
C ALA A 205 10.53 -3.72 -4.01
N GLU A 206 9.50 -4.54 -4.24
CA GLU A 206 9.67 -5.85 -4.88
C GLU A 206 10.34 -5.69 -6.25
N LEU A 207 11.28 -6.56 -6.59
CA LEU A 207 12.01 -6.50 -7.85
C LEU A 207 11.20 -7.18 -8.95
N ASN A 208 10.25 -6.45 -9.53
CA ASN A 208 9.36 -6.92 -10.58
C ASN A 208 9.10 -5.83 -11.64
N GLU A 209 8.48 -6.23 -12.74
CA GLU A 209 8.22 -5.31 -13.86
C GLU A 209 7.42 -4.06 -13.44
N ASN A 210 6.41 -4.23 -12.56
CA ASN A 210 5.57 -3.12 -12.12
C ASN A 210 6.33 -2.03 -11.36
N LYS A 211 7.39 -2.39 -10.65
CA LYS A 211 8.18 -1.45 -9.84
C LYS A 211 9.25 -0.70 -10.63
N ASN A 212 9.57 -1.16 -11.85
CA ASN A 212 10.32 -0.42 -12.86
C ASN A 212 11.69 0.11 -12.39
N GLN A 213 12.47 -0.74 -11.67
CA GLN A 213 13.83 -0.39 -11.24
C GLN A 213 14.74 -0.01 -12.43
N ILE A 214 14.40 -0.45 -13.63
CA ILE A 214 15.15 -0.12 -14.84
C ILE A 214 15.18 1.40 -15.12
N GLN A 215 14.13 2.15 -14.75
CA GLN A 215 14.11 3.61 -14.88
C GLN A 215 15.16 4.25 -13.96
N LEU A 216 15.29 3.77 -12.71
CA LEU A 216 16.34 4.23 -11.81
C LEU A 216 17.74 3.88 -12.34
N ILE A 217 17.95 2.65 -12.81
CA ILE A 217 19.25 2.22 -13.36
C ILE A 217 19.68 3.11 -14.52
N LYS A 218 18.76 3.43 -15.44
CA LYS A 218 19.03 4.35 -16.57
C LYS A 218 19.32 5.78 -16.09
N ALA A 219 18.59 6.27 -15.10
CA ALA A 219 18.87 7.58 -14.49
C ALA A 219 20.26 7.62 -13.84
N MET A 220 20.67 6.54 -13.15
CA MET A 220 22.00 6.43 -12.56
C MET A 220 23.10 6.37 -13.63
N GLU A 221 22.83 5.83 -14.81
CA GLU A 221 23.77 5.85 -15.94
C GLU A 221 24.06 7.27 -16.44
N VAL A 222 23.02 8.11 -16.50
CA VAL A 222 23.14 9.54 -16.86
C VAL A 222 24.01 10.29 -15.84
N LEU A 223 23.93 9.93 -14.56
CA LEU A 223 24.58 10.66 -13.46
C LEU A 223 26.00 10.18 -13.15
N LYS A 224 26.37 8.96 -13.55
CA LYS A 224 27.54 8.23 -13.01
C LYS A 224 28.89 8.96 -13.14
N ASP A 225 29.11 9.65 -14.26
CA ASP A 225 30.40 10.29 -14.56
C ASP A 225 30.46 11.70 -13.99
N LYS A 226 29.31 12.39 -13.93
CA LYS A 226 29.22 13.77 -13.44
C LYS A 226 29.19 13.85 -11.91
N TYR A 227 28.57 12.86 -11.26
CA TYR A 227 28.35 12.82 -9.81
C TYR A 227 28.76 11.47 -9.22
N PRO A 228 30.06 11.23 -9.02
CA PRO A 228 30.56 9.96 -8.54
C PRO A 228 30.10 9.58 -7.12
N GLU A 229 29.64 10.54 -6.33
CA GLU A 229 29.11 10.35 -4.96
C GLU A 229 27.69 9.82 -4.93
N ILE A 230 26.90 9.97 -6.02
CA ILE A 230 25.52 9.49 -6.05
C ILE A 230 25.52 7.96 -6.14
N LYS A 231 24.85 7.31 -5.19
CA LYS A 231 24.69 5.86 -5.08
C LYS A 231 23.21 5.50 -5.00
N ALA A 232 22.81 4.44 -5.67
CA ALA A 232 21.44 3.90 -5.55
C ALA A 232 21.45 2.59 -4.78
N ILE A 233 20.47 2.44 -3.88
CA ILE A 233 20.23 1.21 -3.14
C ILE A 233 18.81 0.74 -3.45
N CYS A 234 18.70 -0.50 -3.96
CA CYS A 234 17.42 -1.18 -4.17
C CYS A 234 17.24 -2.25 -3.08
N VAL A 235 16.12 -2.14 -2.34
CA VAL A 235 15.76 -3.05 -1.24
C VAL A 235 14.51 -3.82 -1.61
N GLY A 236 14.60 -5.14 -1.57
CA GLY A 236 13.52 -6.07 -1.88
C GLY A 236 14.02 -7.26 -2.68
N GLU A 237 13.14 -8.24 -2.84
CA GLU A 237 13.35 -9.44 -3.65
C GLU A 237 12.36 -9.48 -4.81
N GLY A 238 12.62 -10.32 -5.81
CA GLY A 238 11.69 -10.53 -6.91
C GLY A 238 12.34 -11.23 -8.10
N ASP A 239 11.52 -11.59 -9.06
CA ASP A 239 11.87 -12.37 -10.24
C ASP A 239 12.79 -11.62 -11.22
N LYS A 240 12.86 -10.29 -11.13
CA LYS A 240 13.69 -9.45 -12.00
C LYS A 240 15.12 -9.22 -11.49
N LEU A 241 15.51 -9.77 -10.32
CA LEU A 241 16.83 -9.50 -9.73
C LEU A 241 17.98 -9.76 -10.71
N LEU A 242 18.01 -10.94 -11.33
CA LEU A 242 19.12 -11.31 -12.25
C LEU A 242 19.17 -10.43 -13.49
N GLU A 243 18.00 -10.07 -14.05
CA GLU A 243 17.91 -9.16 -15.20
C GLU A 243 18.44 -7.78 -14.84
N LEU A 244 18.00 -7.22 -13.70
CA LEU A 244 18.42 -5.90 -13.23
C LEU A 244 19.93 -5.86 -12.89
N GLN A 245 20.49 -6.92 -12.31
CA GLN A 245 21.93 -7.04 -12.08
C GLN A 245 22.71 -7.10 -13.41
N GLY A 246 22.16 -7.75 -14.43
CA GLY A 246 22.70 -7.74 -15.79
C GLY A 246 22.74 -6.32 -16.38
N GLU A 247 21.65 -5.56 -16.26
CA GLU A 247 21.57 -4.18 -16.70
C GLU A 247 22.61 -3.28 -16.00
N VAL A 248 22.74 -3.41 -14.67
CA VAL A 248 23.76 -2.69 -13.88
C VAL A 248 25.16 -3.00 -14.38
N LYS A 249 25.48 -4.28 -14.66
CA LYS A 249 26.77 -4.70 -15.19
C LYS A 249 27.03 -4.13 -16.59
N ASN A 250 26.07 -4.27 -17.50
CA ASN A 250 26.20 -3.84 -18.89
C ASN A 250 26.38 -2.32 -19.04
N ARG A 251 25.83 -1.54 -18.11
CA ARG A 251 25.94 -0.06 -18.07
C ARG A 251 27.14 0.44 -17.25
N GLY A 252 27.96 -0.46 -16.69
CA GLY A 252 29.12 -0.08 -15.89
C GLY A 252 28.75 0.59 -14.55
N LEU A 253 27.67 0.13 -13.91
CA LEU A 253 27.10 0.75 -12.68
C LEU A 253 27.33 -0.09 -11.42
N LYS A 254 28.24 -1.09 -11.44
CA LYS A 254 28.46 -1.98 -10.29
C LYS A 254 28.77 -1.24 -8.98
N ASP A 255 29.52 -0.14 -9.07
CA ASP A 255 29.92 0.68 -7.93
C ASP A 255 28.89 1.78 -7.61
N LYS A 256 27.76 1.83 -8.34
CA LYS A 256 26.74 2.87 -8.23
C LYS A 256 25.40 2.35 -7.77
N VAL A 257 25.04 1.11 -8.11
CA VAL A 257 23.72 0.51 -7.83
C VAL A 257 23.92 -0.80 -7.07
N THR A 258 23.36 -0.87 -5.87
CA THR A 258 23.44 -2.04 -4.98
C THR A 258 22.06 -2.62 -4.73
N PHE A 259 21.93 -3.94 -4.80
CA PHE A 259 20.71 -4.69 -4.43
C PHE A 259 20.97 -5.37 -3.08
N LEU A 260 20.19 -5.03 -2.05
CA LEU A 260 20.37 -5.56 -0.68
C LEU A 260 19.48 -6.77 -0.37
N GLY A 261 18.61 -7.18 -1.30
CA GLY A 261 17.61 -8.22 -1.04
C GLY A 261 16.57 -7.76 -0.02
N PHE A 262 15.91 -8.72 0.63
CA PHE A 262 14.93 -8.43 1.69
C PHE A 262 15.64 -7.93 2.95
N ARG A 263 15.13 -6.85 3.54
CA ARG A 263 15.68 -6.22 4.75
C ARG A 263 14.57 -5.97 5.76
N ASN A 264 14.90 -6.07 7.06
CA ASN A 264 14.01 -5.74 8.17
C ASN A 264 14.35 -4.39 8.81
N ASP A 265 15.54 -3.87 8.55
CA ASP A 265 16.07 -2.59 9.08
C ASP A 265 15.70 -1.40 8.18
N ILE A 266 14.43 -1.34 7.78
CA ILE A 266 13.94 -0.32 6.83
C ILE A 266 14.10 1.09 7.38
N ASN A 267 13.86 1.30 8.69
CA ASN A 267 14.03 2.61 9.30
C ASN A 267 15.48 3.11 9.21
N GLU A 268 16.46 2.23 9.44
CA GLU A 268 17.88 2.57 9.33
C GLU A 268 18.26 2.90 7.87
N LEU A 269 17.77 2.11 6.90
CA LEU A 269 18.02 2.35 5.49
C LEU A 269 17.41 3.67 5.01
N ILE A 270 16.21 4.02 5.48
CA ILE A 270 15.59 5.32 5.20
C ILE A 270 16.41 6.45 5.84
N ASN A 271 16.92 6.27 7.06
CA ASN A 271 17.70 7.32 7.73
C ASN A 271 19.02 7.63 7.00
N ILE A 272 19.67 6.64 6.42
CA ILE A 272 20.94 6.86 5.67
C ILE A 272 20.71 7.42 4.27
N CYS A 273 19.52 7.33 3.69
CA CYS A 273 19.27 7.87 2.36
C CYS A 273 19.11 9.40 2.40
N ASN A 274 19.40 10.04 1.29
CA ASN A 274 19.15 11.46 1.07
C ASN A 274 17.77 11.65 0.45
N ILE A 275 17.37 10.75 -0.46
CA ILE A 275 16.09 10.79 -1.14
C ILE A 275 15.55 9.37 -1.39
N GLY A 276 14.22 9.22 -1.33
CA GLY A 276 13.55 8.01 -1.76
C GLY A 276 13.03 8.09 -3.19
N VAL A 277 12.96 6.95 -3.88
CA VAL A 277 12.34 6.90 -5.21
C VAL A 277 11.35 5.75 -5.34
N LEU A 278 10.26 5.98 -6.08
CA LEU A 278 9.31 4.94 -6.48
C LEU A 278 8.84 5.18 -7.91
N LEU A 279 9.28 4.36 -8.85
CA LEU A 279 9.13 4.58 -10.29
C LEU A 279 8.12 3.60 -10.93
N SER A 280 7.18 3.12 -10.15
CA SER A 280 6.19 2.09 -10.54
C SER A 280 5.31 2.50 -11.71
N TYR A 281 4.84 1.50 -12.46
CA TYR A 281 3.78 1.68 -13.47
C TYR A 281 2.40 1.83 -12.83
N ARG A 282 2.17 1.23 -11.64
CA ARG A 282 0.86 1.21 -10.99
C ARG A 282 1.00 1.02 -9.48
N GLU A 283 0.27 1.85 -8.72
CA GLU A 283 0.12 1.73 -7.27
C GLU A 283 -1.35 1.92 -6.85
N GLY A 284 -1.67 1.47 -5.65
CA GLY A 284 -2.89 1.85 -4.96
C GLY A 284 -2.67 3.13 -4.15
N LEU A 285 -1.94 3.00 -3.04
CA LEU A 285 -1.36 4.08 -2.25
C LEU A 285 -0.05 3.54 -1.65
N PRO A 286 1.12 3.95 -2.14
CA PRO A 286 2.39 3.28 -1.86
C PRO A 286 2.90 3.58 -0.45
N ARG A 287 2.93 2.54 0.39
CA ARG A 287 3.35 2.63 1.78
C ARG A 287 4.80 3.10 1.94
N ASN A 288 5.70 2.65 1.08
CA ASN A 288 7.11 3.02 1.12
C ASN A 288 7.36 4.53 0.98
N LEU A 289 6.55 5.26 0.20
CA LEU A 289 6.63 6.71 0.13
C LEU A 289 6.23 7.36 1.47
N MET A 290 5.19 6.84 2.12
CA MET A 290 4.78 7.31 3.45
C MET A 290 5.87 7.03 4.50
N GLU A 291 6.54 5.88 4.44
CA GLU A 291 7.65 5.50 5.31
C GLU A 291 8.84 6.47 5.18
N LEU A 292 9.17 6.84 3.94
CA LEU A 292 10.18 7.84 3.64
C LEU A 292 9.80 9.22 4.20
N MET A 293 8.55 9.65 3.99
CA MET A 293 8.03 10.91 4.54
C MET A 293 8.03 10.92 6.07
N ALA A 294 7.69 9.79 6.71
CA ALA A 294 7.70 9.66 8.17
C ALA A 294 9.12 9.85 8.76
N CYS A 295 10.15 9.57 7.96
CA CYS A 295 11.54 9.86 8.28
C CYS A 295 12.02 11.22 7.71
N GLY A 296 11.12 12.11 7.33
CA GLY A 296 11.46 13.44 6.82
C GLY A 296 12.25 13.45 5.51
N LYS A 297 12.09 12.42 4.67
CA LYS A 297 12.78 12.31 3.38
C LYS A 297 11.88 12.77 2.24
N LYS A 298 12.44 13.57 1.34
CA LYS A 298 11.80 13.88 0.06
C LYS A 298 11.79 12.64 -0.83
N VAL A 299 10.84 12.62 -1.76
CA VAL A 299 10.66 11.47 -2.65
C VAL A 299 10.55 11.91 -4.12
N ILE A 300 11.01 11.06 -5.03
CA ILE A 300 10.72 11.15 -6.47
C ILE A 300 9.80 9.99 -6.82
N ALA A 301 8.64 10.28 -7.39
CA ALA A 301 7.67 9.26 -7.73
C ALA A 301 7.11 9.45 -9.14
N THR A 302 6.65 8.36 -9.75
CA THR A 302 5.99 8.43 -11.06
C THR A 302 4.61 9.07 -11.00
N ASN A 303 4.21 9.74 -12.08
CA ASN A 303 2.91 10.39 -12.28
C ASN A 303 1.77 9.38 -12.42
N ILE A 304 1.50 8.66 -11.34
CA ILE A 304 0.45 7.64 -11.29
C ILE A 304 -0.48 7.84 -10.09
N ARG A 305 -1.62 7.20 -10.14
CA ARG A 305 -2.56 7.08 -9.02
C ARG A 305 -1.83 6.65 -7.74
N GLY A 306 -2.21 7.20 -6.61
CA GLY A 306 -1.60 6.94 -5.31
C GLY A 306 -0.28 7.68 -5.07
N CYS A 307 0.60 7.77 -6.06
CA CYS A 307 1.79 8.62 -5.95
C CYS A 307 1.40 10.10 -5.91
N ARG A 308 0.46 10.54 -6.77
CA ARG A 308 -0.08 11.92 -6.77
C ARG A 308 -0.81 12.28 -5.48
N ASP A 309 -1.41 11.31 -4.79
CA ASP A 309 -2.08 11.53 -3.50
C ASP A 309 -1.07 11.80 -2.36
N ILE A 310 0.16 11.30 -2.51
CA ILE A 310 1.24 11.44 -1.51
C ILE A 310 2.12 12.64 -1.84
N VAL A 311 2.60 12.73 -3.09
CA VAL A 311 3.48 13.80 -3.55
C VAL A 311 2.61 14.95 -4.05
N VAL A 312 2.15 15.78 -3.11
CA VAL A 312 1.18 16.87 -3.38
C VAL A 312 1.85 18.17 -3.80
N ASP A 313 3.10 18.36 -3.41
CA ASP A 313 3.90 19.56 -3.73
C ASP A 313 5.42 19.28 -3.59
N GLU A 314 6.22 20.31 -3.89
CA GLU A 314 7.69 20.26 -3.84
C GLU A 314 8.29 20.07 -2.43
N THR A 315 7.51 20.32 -1.37
CA THR A 315 7.97 20.10 0.01
C THR A 315 8.05 18.62 0.33
N VAL A 316 7.18 17.81 -0.29
CA VAL A 316 7.15 16.36 -0.19
C VAL A 316 8.09 15.71 -1.20
N GLY A 317 8.11 16.21 -2.43
CA GLY A 317 8.92 15.60 -3.46
C GLY A 317 8.61 16.07 -4.88
N GLU A 318 9.01 15.25 -5.86
CA GLU A 318 8.85 15.56 -7.28
C GLU A 318 8.18 14.39 -8.02
N ILE A 319 7.30 14.73 -8.96
CA ILE A 319 6.62 13.77 -9.84
C ILE A 319 7.30 13.77 -11.21
N VAL A 320 7.62 12.56 -11.71
CA VAL A 320 8.21 12.32 -13.03
C VAL A 320 7.31 11.39 -13.85
N GLU A 321 7.42 11.42 -15.17
CA GLU A 321 6.64 10.50 -16.00
C GLU A 321 7.20 9.07 -15.95
N VAL A 322 6.31 8.10 -16.13
CA VAL A 322 6.69 6.69 -16.21
C VAL A 322 7.59 6.46 -17.41
N GLY A 323 8.77 5.86 -17.18
CA GLY A 323 9.76 5.60 -18.24
C GLY A 323 10.70 6.76 -18.56
N ASP A 324 10.44 7.96 -18.02
CA ASP A 324 11.30 9.13 -18.22
C ASP A 324 12.48 9.10 -17.24
N TYR A 325 13.52 8.39 -17.62
CA TYR A 325 14.74 8.28 -16.83
C TYR A 325 15.59 9.56 -16.86
N GLU A 326 15.46 10.41 -17.89
CA GLU A 326 16.17 11.70 -17.98
C GLU A 326 15.59 12.70 -16.98
N ALA A 327 14.26 12.81 -16.91
CA ALA A 327 13.60 13.61 -15.86
C ALA A 327 13.90 13.05 -14.46
N THR A 328 13.95 11.73 -14.31
CA THR A 328 14.34 11.09 -13.03
C THR A 328 15.77 11.45 -12.63
N ALA A 329 16.72 11.40 -13.58
CA ALA A 329 18.10 11.81 -13.34
C ALA A 329 18.19 13.29 -12.97
N LYS A 330 17.43 14.15 -13.65
CA LYS A 330 17.37 15.59 -13.37
C LYS A 330 16.80 15.87 -11.98
N ALA A 331 15.74 15.18 -11.58
CA ALA A 331 15.16 15.29 -10.24
C ALA A 331 16.16 14.86 -9.15
N ILE A 332 16.89 13.76 -9.35
CA ILE A 332 17.98 13.32 -8.44
C ILE A 332 19.10 14.37 -8.40
N GLU A 333 19.55 14.90 -9.55
CA GLU A 333 20.55 15.95 -9.64
C GLU A 333 20.13 17.21 -8.87
N ASN A 334 18.88 17.66 -9.03
CA ASN A 334 18.34 18.82 -8.34
C ASN A 334 18.39 18.61 -6.82
N GLN A 335 18.01 17.42 -6.33
CA GLN A 335 18.08 17.11 -4.90
C GLN A 335 19.53 17.00 -4.39
N TYR A 336 20.44 16.53 -5.21
CA TYR A 336 21.87 16.51 -4.86
C TYR A 336 22.48 17.92 -4.76
N LEU A 337 22.17 18.81 -5.70
CA LEU A 337 22.75 20.16 -5.78
C LEU A 337 22.09 21.18 -4.87
N TYR A 338 20.75 21.10 -4.74
CA TYR A 338 19.94 22.15 -4.12
C TYR A 338 19.03 21.62 -3.01
N GLY A 339 19.00 20.31 -2.80
CA GLY A 339 18.14 19.69 -1.79
C GLY A 339 18.54 20.11 -0.39
N ASP A 340 17.56 20.50 0.41
CA ASP A 340 17.74 20.67 1.84
C ASP A 340 17.68 19.28 2.50
N ASN A 341 18.82 18.83 3.03
CA ASN A 341 18.92 17.56 3.76
C ASN A 341 18.38 17.66 5.19
N GLN A 342 17.61 18.72 5.51
CA GLN A 342 16.97 18.82 6.82
C GLN A 342 15.89 17.75 6.97
N PHE A 343 15.85 17.17 8.15
CA PHE A 343 14.80 16.25 8.54
C PHE A 343 13.51 17.05 8.83
N ILE A 344 12.68 17.22 7.81
CA ILE A 344 11.41 17.95 7.93
C ILE A 344 10.29 16.94 7.75
N ILE A 345 9.62 16.57 8.85
CA ILE A 345 8.40 15.79 8.77
C ILE A 345 7.28 16.71 8.29
N SER A 346 6.73 16.44 7.11
CA SER A 346 5.54 17.14 6.62
C SER A 346 4.35 16.88 7.54
N LYS A 347 3.56 17.89 7.88
CA LYS A 347 2.28 17.73 8.59
C LYS A 347 1.33 16.80 7.84
N GLU A 348 1.47 16.71 6.53
CA GLU A 348 0.72 15.79 5.67
C GLU A 348 0.85 14.31 6.07
N ILE A 349 1.93 13.93 6.78
CA ILE A 349 2.12 12.53 7.21
C ILE A 349 1.07 12.07 8.25
N GLU A 350 0.52 12.98 9.03
CA GLU A 350 -0.45 12.65 10.09
C GLU A 350 -1.74 12.02 9.54
N LYS A 351 -2.12 12.37 8.32
CA LYS A 351 -3.28 11.77 7.65
C LYS A 351 -3.09 10.28 7.34
N TYR A 352 -1.85 9.81 7.33
CA TYR A 352 -1.49 8.40 7.13
C TYR A 352 -1.20 7.65 8.44
N ASP A 353 -1.27 8.31 9.61
CA ASP A 353 -1.09 7.63 10.90
C ASP A 353 -2.18 6.56 11.07
N VAL A 354 -1.77 5.39 11.53
CA VAL A 354 -2.68 4.27 11.81
C VAL A 354 -3.78 4.65 12.80
N LYS A 355 -3.51 5.59 13.71
CA LYS A 355 -4.52 6.10 14.65
C LYS A 355 -5.60 6.90 13.91
N THR A 356 -5.20 7.80 13.01
CA THR A 356 -6.11 8.58 12.17
C THR A 356 -6.97 7.67 11.27
N ILE A 357 -6.33 6.68 10.64
CA ILE A 357 -7.03 5.71 9.79
C ILE A 357 -8.02 4.86 10.60
N ASN A 358 -7.61 4.38 11.79
CA ASN A 358 -8.48 3.60 12.67
C ASN A 358 -9.69 4.42 13.15
N GLU A 359 -9.51 5.70 13.47
CA GLU A 359 -10.62 6.56 13.85
C GLU A 359 -11.62 6.74 12.70
N GLY A 360 -11.13 7.00 11.47
CA GLY A 360 -11.98 7.04 10.30
C GLY A 360 -12.71 5.72 10.06
N LEU A 361 -12.03 4.60 10.21
CA LEU A 361 -12.63 3.27 10.05
C LEU A 361 -13.70 3.01 11.14
N ARG A 362 -13.44 3.39 12.38
CA ARG A 362 -14.40 3.28 13.51
C ARG A 362 -15.70 4.03 13.20
N LEU A 363 -15.60 5.25 12.69
CA LEU A 363 -16.75 6.05 12.30
C LEU A 363 -17.52 5.42 11.13
N ILE A 364 -16.83 4.87 10.13
CA ILE A 364 -17.46 4.15 9.01
C ILE A 364 -18.29 2.94 9.51
N TYR A 365 -17.75 2.18 10.46
CA TYR A 365 -18.48 1.06 11.06
C TYR A 365 -19.72 1.53 11.80
N LYS A 366 -19.62 2.61 12.59
CA LYS A 366 -20.75 3.21 13.30
C LYS A 366 -21.84 3.69 12.33
N GLU A 367 -21.47 4.44 11.29
CA GLU A 367 -22.41 4.94 10.26
C GLU A 367 -23.07 3.80 9.48
N LEU A 368 -22.33 2.72 9.19
CA LEU A 368 -22.91 1.52 8.58
C LEU A 368 -24.00 0.91 9.48
N GLU A 369 -23.81 0.90 10.78
CA GLU A 369 -24.80 0.39 11.74
C GLU A 369 -26.05 1.25 11.82
N GLU A 370 -25.88 2.56 11.82
CA GLU A 370 -26.99 3.54 11.85
C GLU A 370 -27.81 3.55 10.55
N GLY A 371 -27.24 3.06 9.44
CA GLY A 371 -27.97 2.82 8.19
C GLY A 371 -28.13 4.04 7.28
N GLY A 372 -27.37 5.10 7.47
CA GLY A 372 -27.37 6.30 6.63
C GLY A 372 -26.85 6.11 5.19
N TYR A 373 -26.91 7.19 4.40
CA TYR A 373 -26.28 7.30 3.08
C TYR A 373 -25.18 8.33 3.16
N TYR A 374 -23.94 7.93 2.90
CA TYR A 374 -22.76 8.78 3.08
C TYR A 374 -21.81 8.71 1.88
N HIS A 375 -21.43 9.89 1.35
CA HIS A 375 -20.35 10.06 0.40
C HIS A 375 -19.40 11.11 0.98
N LYS A 376 -18.36 10.68 1.70
CA LYS A 376 -17.47 11.56 2.43
C LYS A 376 -16.01 11.43 1.93
N GLU A 377 -15.39 12.56 1.67
CA GLU A 377 -13.97 12.72 1.41
C GLU A 377 -13.28 13.03 2.73
N GLY A 378 -12.34 12.15 3.10
CA GLY A 378 -11.43 12.36 4.22
C GLY A 378 -12.11 12.52 5.58
N TYR A 379 -11.91 11.55 6.47
CA TYR A 379 -11.89 11.87 7.89
C TYR A 379 -10.51 12.47 8.22
N ALA A 380 -10.20 13.63 7.64
CA ALA A 380 -9.14 14.48 8.16
C ALA A 380 -9.71 15.11 9.44
N TYR A 381 -9.39 14.54 10.59
CA TYR A 381 -9.53 15.28 11.83
C TYR A 381 -8.56 16.46 11.75
N SER A 382 -9.08 17.66 11.53
CA SER A 382 -8.44 18.82 12.12
C SER A 382 -8.48 18.62 13.62
N ALA A 383 -7.34 18.40 14.23
CA ALA A 383 -7.18 18.45 15.68
C ALA A 383 -7.33 19.90 16.13
N ASN A 384 -8.53 20.46 15.98
CA ASN A 384 -8.94 21.77 16.51
C ASN A 384 -10.49 21.80 16.46
N GLU A 385 -11.11 21.20 17.48
CA GLU A 385 -12.32 21.65 18.14
C GLU A 385 -12.33 21.08 19.56
#